data_02df9bae4ae0e007dc88bf3076e1d088
#
_entry.id   02df9bae4ae0e007dc88bf3076e1d088
#
_cell.length_a   1.000
_cell.length_b   1.000
_cell.length_c   1.000
_cell.angle_alpha   90.00
_cell.angle_beta   90.00
_cell.angle_gamma   90.00
#
_symmetry.space_group_name_H-M   'P 1'
#
loop_
_entity.id
_entity.type
_entity.pdbx_description
1 polymer ?
#
loop_
_entity_poly.entity_id
_entity_poly.type
_entity_poly.pdbx_seq_one_letter_code
_entity_poly.pdbx_strand_id
1 'polypeptide(L)'
;IFHLEAEPTKRLMDFCEKYHISLACLLLMGIRTFFQKENGFDDVSVNNAIARRATLKEKKSGGTRIHSFPFRTCFSKDVRFIDAVYTIRDKQNELFRHANYNPTEYFALRSKTYPQPKAGLTYEPMSLTYQPMTLKEKGLNDLGDIKYKTKWYPNGMTTQAMYLTVMHRPEDNGLDFSFEHQVKAVSRKQLEYMYYYLCKIMFKGAENPELTIGEIIKLV
;
A
#
# COMPACT_ATOMS: atom_id res chain seq x y z
N ILE A 1 -3.98 -14.01 -6.25
CA ILE A 1 -2.59 -13.53 -6.14
C ILE A 1 -2.07 -13.27 -7.54
N PHE A 2 -1.42 -12.11 -7.72
CA PHE A 2 -0.68 -11.76 -8.93
C PHE A 2 0.81 -11.66 -8.59
N HIS A 3 1.64 -12.10 -9.50
CA HIS A 3 3.08 -12.15 -9.32
C HIS A 3 3.76 -11.08 -10.18
N LEU A 4 4.61 -10.26 -9.55
CA LEU A 4 5.53 -9.39 -10.25
C LEU A 4 6.93 -10.00 -10.16
N GLU A 5 7.55 -10.25 -11.31
CA GLU A 5 8.85 -10.92 -11.38
C GLU A 5 9.99 -10.09 -10.79
N ALA A 6 11.14 -10.72 -10.56
CA ALA A 6 12.31 -10.12 -9.92
C ALA A 6 12.83 -8.88 -10.65
N GLU A 7 12.97 -8.95 -11.98
CA GLU A 7 13.53 -7.85 -12.77
C GLU A 7 12.64 -6.59 -12.71
N PRO A 8 11.32 -6.62 -13.03
CA PRO A 8 10.47 -5.46 -12.84
C PRO A 8 10.37 -5.01 -11.38
N THR A 9 10.40 -5.91 -10.40
CA THR A 9 10.49 -5.54 -8.98
C THR A 9 11.73 -4.73 -8.69
N LYS A 10 12.89 -5.17 -9.19
CA LYS A 10 14.16 -4.46 -9.03
C LYS A 10 14.07 -3.03 -9.58
N ARG A 11 13.47 -2.81 -10.74
CA ARG A 11 13.29 -1.46 -11.31
C ARG A 11 12.52 -0.52 -10.38
N LEU A 12 11.45 -1.01 -9.73
CA LEU A 12 10.70 -0.23 -8.75
C LEU A 12 11.54 0.02 -7.48
N MET A 13 12.32 -0.95 -7.04
CA MET A 13 13.21 -0.79 -5.89
C MET A 13 14.35 0.19 -6.16
N ASP A 14 14.98 0.13 -7.35
CA ASP A 14 16.01 1.08 -7.79
C ASP A 14 15.47 2.52 -7.83
N PHE A 15 14.22 2.70 -8.28
CA PHE A 15 13.54 3.98 -8.21
C PHE A 15 13.35 4.44 -6.75
N CYS A 16 12.89 3.55 -5.88
CA CYS A 16 12.69 3.85 -4.46
C CYS A 16 14.01 4.26 -3.79
N GLU A 17 15.09 3.57 -4.08
CA GLU A 17 16.43 3.87 -3.58
C GLU A 17 16.92 5.24 -4.09
N LYS A 18 16.83 5.48 -5.39
CA LYS A 18 17.24 6.73 -6.03
C LYS A 18 16.57 7.96 -5.43
N TYR A 19 15.27 7.84 -5.11
CA TYR A 19 14.48 8.97 -4.59
C TYR A 19 14.27 8.93 -3.07
N HIS A 20 14.96 8.03 -2.36
CA HIS A 20 14.90 7.87 -0.89
C HIS A 20 13.45 7.75 -0.37
N ILE A 21 12.68 6.89 -0.99
CA ILE A 21 11.30 6.57 -0.62
C ILE A 21 11.15 5.07 -0.34
N SER A 22 10.12 4.69 0.41
CA SER A 22 9.77 3.27 0.57
C SER A 22 8.90 2.78 -0.60
N LEU A 23 8.94 1.49 -0.89
CA LEU A 23 8.00 0.88 -1.83
C LEU A 23 6.54 1.07 -1.36
N ALA A 24 6.28 1.14 -0.05
CA ALA A 24 4.96 1.47 0.48
C ALA A 24 4.45 2.83 0.00
N CYS A 25 5.32 3.85 -0.08
CA CYS A 25 4.95 5.17 -0.64
C CYS A 25 4.57 5.06 -2.11
N LEU A 26 5.34 4.31 -2.89
CA LEU A 26 5.06 4.12 -4.31
C LEU A 26 3.76 3.32 -4.54
N LEU A 27 3.50 2.29 -3.74
CA LEU A 27 2.23 1.55 -3.76
C LEU A 27 1.04 2.46 -3.43
N LEU A 28 1.13 3.28 -2.38
CA LEU A 28 0.10 4.25 -2.04
C LEU A 28 -0.13 5.25 -3.17
N MET A 29 0.96 5.74 -3.81
CA MET A 29 0.87 6.62 -4.97
C MET A 29 0.18 5.93 -6.15
N GLY A 30 0.53 4.68 -6.45
CA GLY A 30 -0.10 3.89 -7.51
C GLY A 30 -1.59 3.69 -7.25
N ILE A 31 -1.95 3.24 -6.05
CA ILE A 31 -3.34 3.00 -5.65
C ILE A 31 -4.19 4.27 -5.73
N ARG A 32 -3.70 5.38 -5.13
CA ARG A 32 -4.46 6.64 -5.15
C ARG A 32 -4.64 7.18 -6.57
N THR A 33 -3.61 7.04 -7.43
CA THR A 33 -3.67 7.48 -8.82
C THR A 33 -4.61 6.59 -9.65
N PHE A 34 -4.65 5.29 -9.37
CA PHE A 34 -5.65 4.40 -9.95
C PHE A 34 -7.07 4.86 -9.62
N PHE A 35 -7.38 5.13 -8.35
CA PHE A 35 -8.72 5.62 -7.97
C PHE A 35 -9.03 6.99 -8.56
N GLN A 36 -8.05 7.90 -8.65
CA GLN A 36 -8.23 9.18 -9.33
C GLN A 36 -8.55 9.00 -10.82
N LYS A 37 -7.88 8.05 -11.49
CA LYS A 37 -8.15 7.69 -12.89
C LYS A 37 -9.58 7.18 -13.08
N GLU A 38 -10.03 6.28 -12.20
CA GLU A 38 -11.35 5.64 -12.32
C GLU A 38 -12.50 6.57 -11.94
N ASN A 39 -12.34 7.37 -10.88
CA ASN A 39 -13.42 8.15 -10.30
C ASN A 39 -13.35 9.66 -10.65
N GLY A 40 -12.22 10.14 -11.15
CA GLY A 40 -12.00 11.55 -11.46
C GLY A 40 -11.78 12.46 -10.25
N PHE A 41 -11.77 11.92 -9.01
CA PHE A 41 -11.61 12.71 -7.80
C PHE A 41 -10.14 12.87 -7.40
N ASP A 42 -9.76 14.07 -7.01
CA ASP A 42 -8.43 14.39 -6.49
C ASP A 42 -8.23 13.85 -5.06
N ASP A 43 -9.32 13.71 -4.33
CA ASP A 43 -9.35 13.27 -2.93
C ASP A 43 -9.55 11.77 -2.82
N VAL A 44 -8.51 11.07 -2.39
CA VAL A 44 -8.50 9.61 -2.26
C VAL A 44 -8.02 9.21 -0.87
N SER A 45 -8.75 8.32 -0.21
CA SER A 45 -8.38 7.70 1.05
C SER A 45 -8.20 6.20 0.90
N VAL A 46 -7.09 5.68 1.44
CA VAL A 46 -6.76 4.25 1.48
C VAL A 46 -6.48 3.87 2.92
N ASN A 47 -7.04 2.78 3.39
CA ASN A 47 -6.72 2.31 4.73
C ASN A 47 -5.33 1.66 4.73
N ASN A 48 -4.39 2.19 5.53
CA ASN A 48 -3.00 1.74 5.55
C ASN A 48 -2.70 1.03 6.88
N ALA A 49 -2.24 -0.21 6.80
CA ALA A 49 -1.82 -0.98 7.96
C ALA A 49 -0.40 -0.59 8.40
N ILE A 50 -0.24 -0.32 9.68
CA ILE A 50 1.02 0.12 10.30
C ILE A 50 1.40 -0.83 11.41
N ALA A 51 2.62 -1.38 11.34
CA ALA A 51 3.23 -2.10 12.45
C ALA A 51 3.82 -1.11 13.45
N ARG A 52 3.26 -1.04 14.68
CA ARG A 52 3.75 -0.18 15.75
C ARG A 52 4.95 -0.81 16.47
N ARG A 53 6.10 -0.85 15.79
CA ARG A 53 7.35 -1.44 16.29
C ARG A 53 8.51 -0.50 16.02
N ALA A 54 8.52 0.65 16.70
CA ALA A 54 9.54 1.69 16.53
C ALA A 54 10.84 1.33 17.26
N THR A 55 10.75 0.84 18.49
CA THR A 55 11.91 0.53 19.34
C THR A 55 12.38 -0.91 19.16
N LEU A 56 13.65 -1.19 19.50
CA LEU A 56 14.21 -2.55 19.46
C LEU A 56 13.42 -3.52 20.38
N LYS A 57 12.97 -3.04 21.55
CA LYS A 57 12.15 -3.82 22.47
C LYS A 57 10.80 -4.20 21.86
N GLU A 58 10.17 -3.27 21.15
CA GLU A 58 8.92 -3.52 20.43
C GLU A 58 9.12 -4.47 19.24
N LYS A 59 10.22 -4.31 18.49
CA LYS A 59 10.58 -5.23 17.40
C LYS A 59 10.77 -6.66 17.88
N LYS A 60 11.30 -6.85 19.09
CA LYS A 60 11.52 -8.16 19.72
C LYS A 60 10.29 -8.70 20.49
N SER A 61 9.24 -7.89 20.68
CA SER A 61 8.05 -8.33 21.42
C SER A 61 7.12 -9.18 20.54
N GLY A 62 6.51 -10.19 21.14
CA GLY A 62 5.45 -10.96 20.49
C GLY A 62 4.12 -10.21 20.42
N GLY A 63 3.12 -10.83 19.80
CA GLY A 63 1.75 -10.34 19.71
C GLY A 63 1.48 -9.40 18.53
N THR A 64 0.19 -9.14 18.29
CA THR A 64 -0.26 -8.24 17.22
C THR A 64 -0.13 -6.80 17.65
N ARG A 65 0.62 -6.01 16.90
CA ARG A 65 0.81 -4.56 17.11
C ARG A 65 0.45 -3.75 15.86
N ILE A 66 -0.41 -4.30 15.01
CA ILE A 66 -0.83 -3.64 13.77
C ILE A 66 -2.03 -2.76 14.06
N HIS A 67 -1.96 -1.52 13.62
CA HIS A 67 -3.13 -0.63 13.51
C HIS A 67 -3.34 -0.26 12.05
N SER A 68 -4.60 -0.07 11.68
CA SER A 68 -4.95 0.46 10.38
C SER A 68 -5.50 1.86 10.53
N PHE A 69 -4.94 2.80 9.76
CA PHE A 69 -5.39 4.19 9.73
C PHE A 69 -5.70 4.61 8.30
N PRO A 70 -6.72 5.44 8.10
CA PRO A 70 -6.95 6.03 6.78
C PRO A 70 -5.79 6.94 6.40
N PHE A 71 -5.35 6.77 5.17
CA PHE A 71 -4.31 7.57 4.54
C PHE A 71 -4.95 8.36 3.41
N ARG A 72 -5.36 9.60 3.71
CA ARG A 72 -6.03 10.49 2.77
C ARG A 72 -5.03 11.39 2.07
N THR A 73 -5.14 11.47 0.75
CA THR A 73 -4.36 12.36 -0.09
C THR A 73 -5.29 13.15 -1.01
N CYS A 74 -4.98 14.43 -1.23
CA CYS A 74 -5.70 15.28 -2.17
C CYS A 74 -4.67 15.91 -3.10
N PHE A 75 -4.60 15.44 -4.35
CA PHE A 75 -3.69 15.95 -5.38
C PHE A 75 -4.47 16.24 -6.65
N SER A 76 -4.33 17.47 -7.19
CA SER A 76 -4.80 17.76 -8.53
C SER A 76 -3.98 17.00 -9.58
N LYS A 77 -4.54 16.88 -10.78
CA LYS A 77 -3.86 16.22 -11.91
C LYS A 77 -2.60 16.95 -12.37
N ASP A 78 -2.43 18.23 -11.97
CA ASP A 78 -1.29 19.05 -12.38
C ASP A 78 -0.06 18.91 -11.48
N VAL A 79 -0.19 18.19 -10.35
CA VAL A 79 0.94 17.89 -9.45
C VAL A 79 1.87 16.90 -10.13
N ARG A 80 3.19 17.17 -10.08
CA ARG A 80 4.19 16.21 -10.59
C ARG A 80 4.17 14.92 -9.77
N PHE A 81 4.36 13.80 -10.46
CA PHE A 81 4.33 12.48 -9.82
C PHE A 81 5.30 12.39 -8.65
N ILE A 82 6.54 12.87 -8.82
CA ILE A 82 7.55 12.80 -7.77
C ILE A 82 7.22 13.68 -6.55
N ASP A 83 6.64 14.86 -6.74
CA ASP A 83 6.25 15.75 -5.65
C ASP A 83 5.11 15.13 -4.82
N ALA A 84 4.16 14.48 -5.50
CA ALA A 84 3.10 13.73 -4.82
C ALA A 84 3.66 12.56 -4.02
N VAL A 85 4.64 11.83 -4.56
CA VAL A 85 5.33 10.73 -3.85
C VAL A 85 6.05 11.25 -2.61
N TYR A 86 6.74 12.38 -2.69
CA TYR A 86 7.39 13.00 -1.52
C TYR A 86 6.38 13.44 -0.48
N THR A 87 5.26 14.02 -0.89
CA THR A 87 4.16 14.38 0.03
C THR A 87 3.60 13.14 0.73
N ILE A 88 3.45 12.02 0.02
CA ILE A 88 3.03 10.73 0.60
C ILE A 88 4.05 10.24 1.63
N ARG A 89 5.35 10.28 1.31
CA ARG A 89 6.42 9.92 2.23
C ARG A 89 6.35 10.73 3.52
N ASP A 90 6.22 12.04 3.41
CA ASP A 90 6.23 12.94 4.56
C ASP A 90 4.98 12.75 5.44
N LYS A 91 3.80 12.59 4.82
CA LYS A 91 2.57 12.21 5.52
C LYS A 91 2.65 10.84 6.17
N GLN A 92 3.29 9.87 5.54
CA GLN A 92 3.49 8.53 6.11
C GLN A 92 4.41 8.60 7.34
N ASN A 93 5.48 9.40 7.27
CA ASN A 93 6.38 9.64 8.40
C ASN A 93 5.65 10.33 9.57
N GLU A 94 4.77 11.28 9.28
CA GLU A 94 3.93 11.92 10.29
C GLU A 94 2.98 10.90 10.94
N LEU A 95 2.30 10.10 10.13
CA LEU A 95 1.43 9.04 10.61
C LEU A 95 2.17 8.05 11.52
N PHE A 96 3.41 7.67 11.19
CA PHE A 96 4.22 6.78 12.02
C PHE A 96 4.58 7.40 13.38
N ARG A 97 4.80 8.72 13.47
CA ARG A 97 5.03 9.40 14.78
C ARG A 97 3.80 9.31 15.69
N HIS A 98 2.60 9.25 15.11
CA HIS A 98 1.33 9.18 15.82
C HIS A 98 0.72 7.76 15.83
N ALA A 99 1.46 6.73 15.43
CA ALA A 99 0.97 5.36 15.30
C ALA A 99 0.47 4.74 16.61
N ASN A 100 0.82 5.31 17.75
CA ASN A 100 0.34 4.88 19.08
C ASN A 100 -1.00 5.49 19.48
N TYR A 101 -1.56 6.40 18.68
CA TYR A 101 -2.89 6.93 18.93
C TYR A 101 -3.93 5.82 18.92
N ASN A 102 -4.93 5.92 19.80
CA ASN A 102 -5.96 4.90 19.92
C ASN A 102 -6.91 4.92 18.69
N PRO A 103 -6.94 3.87 17.86
CA PRO A 103 -7.81 3.86 16.68
C PRO A 103 -9.29 4.00 17.01
N THR A 104 -9.73 3.49 18.16
CA THR A 104 -11.14 3.59 18.60
C THR A 104 -11.57 5.05 18.79
N GLU A 105 -10.69 5.86 19.39
CA GLU A 105 -10.94 7.30 19.57
C GLU A 105 -10.97 8.03 18.23
N TYR A 106 -10.04 7.68 17.33
CA TYR A 106 -10.03 8.21 15.98
C TYR A 106 -11.34 7.89 15.23
N PHE A 107 -11.78 6.63 15.23
CA PHE A 107 -13.03 6.24 14.56
C PHE A 107 -14.26 6.90 15.18
N ALA A 108 -14.30 7.06 16.50
CA ALA A 108 -15.36 7.78 17.20
C ALA A 108 -15.41 9.26 16.81
N LEU A 109 -14.24 9.92 16.73
CA LEU A 109 -14.15 11.31 16.28
C LEU A 109 -14.57 11.46 14.82
N ARG A 110 -14.11 10.58 13.93
CA ARG A 110 -14.47 10.59 12.51
C ARG A 110 -15.99 10.46 12.33
N SER A 111 -16.63 9.53 13.06
CA SER A 111 -18.06 9.30 12.98
C SER A 111 -18.90 10.49 13.46
N LYS A 112 -18.34 11.33 14.35
CA LYS A 112 -18.97 12.58 14.78
C LYS A 112 -18.77 13.74 13.80
N THR A 113 -17.63 13.73 13.09
CA THR A 113 -17.20 14.86 12.25
C THR A 113 -17.73 14.76 10.82
N TYR A 114 -17.81 13.54 10.29
CA TYR A 114 -18.19 13.30 8.89
C TYR A 114 -19.50 12.52 8.80
N PRO A 115 -20.33 12.79 7.77
CA PRO A 115 -21.52 11.99 7.50
C PRO A 115 -21.16 10.51 7.35
N GLN A 116 -21.98 9.63 7.93
CA GLN A 116 -21.77 8.19 7.76
C GLN A 116 -21.95 7.79 6.29
N PRO A 117 -21.12 6.90 5.74
CA PRO A 117 -21.34 6.35 4.42
C PRO A 117 -22.71 5.65 4.37
N LYS A 118 -23.35 5.65 3.19
CA LYS A 118 -24.54 4.86 2.97
C LYS A 118 -24.26 3.39 3.29
N ALA A 119 -25.30 2.66 3.68
CA ALA A 119 -25.19 1.23 4.00
C ALA A 119 -24.48 0.46 2.87
N GLY A 120 -23.47 -0.32 3.24
CA GLY A 120 -22.63 -1.07 2.29
C GLY A 120 -21.47 -0.30 1.67
N LEU A 121 -21.33 0.99 1.96
CA LEU A 121 -20.19 1.80 1.54
C LEU A 121 -19.24 2.06 2.72
N THR A 122 -17.98 2.30 2.39
CA THR A 122 -16.93 2.67 3.35
C THR A 122 -16.24 3.95 2.88
N TYR A 123 -15.60 4.69 3.79
CA TYR A 123 -14.80 5.87 3.41
C TYR A 123 -13.58 5.49 2.60
N GLU A 124 -13.00 4.32 2.88
CA GLU A 124 -11.83 3.79 2.18
C GLU A 124 -12.26 2.63 1.27
N PRO A 125 -12.02 2.72 -0.05
CA PRO A 125 -12.39 1.67 -1.00
C PRO A 125 -11.59 0.39 -0.80
N MET A 126 -10.38 0.51 -0.21
CA MET A 126 -9.52 -0.63 0.05
C MET A 126 -8.54 -0.38 1.21
N SER A 127 -7.96 -1.48 1.69
CA SER A 127 -6.82 -1.48 2.61
C SER A 127 -5.56 -1.96 1.92
N LEU A 128 -4.43 -1.40 2.36
CA LEU A 128 -3.09 -1.81 1.95
C LEU A 128 -2.29 -2.29 3.16
N THR A 129 -1.67 -3.45 3.03
CA THR A 129 -0.55 -3.91 3.86
C THR A 129 0.65 -4.16 2.95
N TYR A 130 1.78 -3.54 3.27
CA TYR A 130 3.05 -3.88 2.67
C TYR A 130 3.94 -4.58 3.69
N GLN A 131 4.45 -5.76 3.33
CA GLN A 131 5.33 -6.56 4.16
C GLN A 131 6.69 -6.69 3.47
N PRO A 132 7.67 -5.83 3.83
CA PRO A 132 9.04 -6.00 3.37
C PRO A 132 9.61 -7.30 3.95
N MET A 133 10.42 -8.01 3.16
CA MET A 133 11.07 -9.19 3.66
C MET A 133 12.30 -8.80 4.49
N THR A 134 12.26 -9.16 5.77
CA THR A 134 13.32 -8.86 6.75
C THR A 134 14.12 -10.10 7.17
N LEU A 135 13.84 -11.27 6.60
CA LEU A 135 14.41 -12.55 7.03
C LEU A 135 15.89 -12.73 6.65
N LYS A 136 16.44 -11.84 5.80
CA LYS A 136 17.87 -11.85 5.43
C LYS A 136 18.73 -10.85 6.21
N GLU A 137 18.16 -10.10 7.14
CA GLU A 137 18.95 -9.19 7.98
C GLU A 137 19.80 -10.01 8.96
N LYS A 138 21.12 -9.83 8.88
CA LYS A 138 22.10 -10.44 9.79
C LYS A 138 21.72 -10.10 11.24
N GLY A 139 21.56 -11.10 12.07
CA GLY A 139 21.49 -11.00 13.53
C GLY A 139 20.33 -11.75 14.16
N LEU A 140 19.09 -11.31 14.00
CA LEU A 140 17.92 -11.90 14.72
C LEU A 140 17.10 -12.88 13.90
N ASN A 141 17.22 -12.82 12.58
CA ASN A 141 16.42 -13.60 11.62
C ASN A 141 17.33 -14.35 10.63
N ASP A 142 18.61 -14.53 10.97
CA ASP A 142 19.51 -15.33 10.16
C ASP A 142 19.17 -16.79 10.35
N LEU A 143 18.54 -17.38 9.34
CA LEU A 143 18.22 -18.81 9.31
C LEU A 143 19.39 -19.64 8.75
N GLY A 144 20.54 -19.02 8.51
CA GLY A 144 21.71 -19.65 7.90
C GLY A 144 21.40 -20.22 6.52
N ASP A 145 21.76 -21.49 6.29
CA ASP A 145 21.54 -22.19 5.03
C ASP A 145 20.12 -22.79 4.88
N ILE A 146 19.19 -22.48 5.79
CA ILE A 146 17.82 -22.99 5.72
C ILE A 146 17.11 -22.33 4.55
N LYS A 147 16.77 -23.14 3.55
CA LYS A 147 15.88 -22.73 2.45
C LYS A 147 14.44 -22.77 2.93
N TYR A 148 13.73 -21.69 2.75
CA TYR A 148 12.32 -21.60 3.10
C TYR A 148 11.52 -20.97 1.96
N LYS A 149 10.22 -21.30 1.94
CA LYS A 149 9.24 -20.70 1.05
C LYS A 149 8.09 -20.17 1.89
N THR A 150 7.64 -18.97 1.60
CA THR A 150 6.46 -18.40 2.24
C THR A 150 5.23 -18.63 1.37
N LYS A 151 4.09 -18.91 1.98
CA LYS A 151 2.82 -18.96 1.30
C LYS A 151 1.75 -18.30 2.17
N TRP A 152 1.00 -17.41 1.57
CA TRP A 152 -0.12 -16.75 2.22
C TRP A 152 -1.37 -17.61 2.12
N TYR A 153 -2.03 -17.82 3.26
CA TYR A 153 -3.30 -18.54 3.34
C TYR A 153 -4.34 -17.60 3.94
N PRO A 154 -5.21 -16.96 3.13
CA PRO A 154 -6.29 -16.15 3.63
C PRO A 154 -7.32 -17.02 4.37
N ASN A 155 -7.94 -16.47 5.40
CA ASN A 155 -8.99 -17.18 6.17
C ASN A 155 -10.37 -17.14 5.46
N GLY A 156 -10.45 -16.56 4.26
CA GLY A 156 -11.70 -16.42 3.50
C GLY A 156 -12.66 -15.36 4.01
N MET A 157 -12.24 -14.53 4.98
CA MET A 157 -13.06 -13.47 5.55
C MET A 157 -12.41 -12.10 5.33
N THR A 158 -13.19 -11.15 4.81
CA THR A 158 -12.78 -9.74 4.77
C THR A 158 -13.97 -8.85 5.11
N THR A 159 -13.76 -7.85 5.95
CA THR A 159 -14.76 -6.83 6.31
C THR A 159 -14.79 -5.68 5.31
N GLN A 160 -13.82 -5.61 4.43
CA GLN A 160 -13.65 -4.54 3.44
C GLN A 160 -13.94 -5.04 2.05
N ALA A 161 -14.35 -4.13 1.15
CA ALA A 161 -14.59 -4.49 -0.25
C ALA A 161 -13.34 -5.11 -0.90
N MET A 162 -12.17 -4.52 -0.64
CA MET A 162 -10.86 -5.01 -1.07
C MET A 162 -9.80 -4.86 0.01
N TYR A 163 -8.91 -5.84 0.10
CA TYR A 163 -7.71 -5.80 0.91
C TYR A 163 -6.52 -6.27 0.06
N LEU A 164 -5.50 -5.44 -0.05
CA LEU A 164 -4.28 -5.76 -0.78
C LEU A 164 -3.13 -5.96 0.19
N THR A 165 -2.54 -7.15 0.18
CA THR A 165 -1.27 -7.43 0.83
C THR A 165 -0.20 -7.57 -0.25
N VAL A 166 0.87 -6.76 -0.15
CA VAL A 166 2.03 -6.85 -1.02
C VAL A 166 3.21 -7.38 -0.22
N MET A 167 3.82 -8.45 -0.69
CA MET A 167 4.93 -9.13 -0.01
C MET A 167 6.07 -9.41 -0.97
N HIS A 168 7.30 -9.31 -0.47
CA HIS A 168 8.45 -9.83 -1.20
C HIS A 168 8.49 -11.36 -1.16
N ARG A 169 8.80 -11.98 -2.30
CA ARG A 169 9.10 -13.40 -2.38
C ARG A 169 10.57 -13.63 -2.03
N PRO A 170 10.88 -14.52 -1.07
CA PRO A 170 12.25 -14.81 -0.68
C PRO A 170 13.05 -15.57 -1.74
N GLU A 171 12.36 -16.36 -2.54
CA GLU A 171 12.98 -17.27 -3.51
C GLU A 171 13.59 -16.57 -4.70
N ASP A 172 13.02 -15.44 -5.16
CA ASP A 172 13.44 -14.75 -6.38
C ASP A 172 13.50 -13.22 -6.27
N ASN A 173 13.16 -12.64 -5.11
CA ASN A 173 13.05 -11.20 -4.87
C ASN A 173 11.96 -10.50 -5.70
N GLY A 174 10.98 -11.23 -6.21
CA GLY A 174 9.78 -10.67 -6.81
C GLY A 174 8.77 -10.17 -5.76
N LEU A 175 7.61 -9.71 -6.21
CA LEU A 175 6.51 -9.29 -5.36
C LEU A 175 5.25 -10.12 -5.63
N ASP A 176 4.57 -10.47 -4.54
CA ASP A 176 3.22 -11.03 -4.57
C ASP A 176 2.20 -9.97 -4.18
N PHE A 177 1.21 -9.77 -5.04
CA PHE A 177 0.05 -8.92 -4.79
C PHE A 177 -1.14 -9.83 -4.48
N SER A 178 -1.42 -10.01 -3.19
CA SER A 178 -2.53 -10.84 -2.71
C SER A 178 -3.75 -9.97 -2.47
N PHE A 179 -4.80 -10.17 -3.27
CA PHE A 179 -6.09 -9.49 -3.11
C PHE A 179 -7.08 -10.40 -2.40
N GLU A 180 -7.60 -9.93 -1.28
CA GLU A 180 -8.79 -10.45 -0.62
C GLU A 180 -9.96 -9.50 -0.90
N HIS A 181 -11.11 -10.01 -1.31
CA HIS A 181 -12.21 -9.16 -1.73
C HIS A 181 -13.58 -9.78 -1.46
N GLN A 182 -14.57 -8.95 -1.29
CA GLN A 182 -15.96 -9.39 -1.23
C GLN A 182 -16.46 -9.62 -2.66
N VAL A 183 -16.76 -10.88 -3.00
CA VAL A 183 -17.15 -11.29 -4.37
C VAL A 183 -18.42 -10.62 -4.87
N LYS A 184 -19.28 -10.13 -3.95
CA LYS A 184 -20.49 -9.36 -4.30
C LYS A 184 -20.17 -7.88 -4.63
N ALA A 185 -19.05 -7.36 -4.16
CA ALA A 185 -18.64 -5.96 -4.35
C ALA A 185 -17.65 -5.79 -5.50
N VAL A 186 -16.72 -6.74 -5.66
CA VAL A 186 -15.64 -6.67 -6.63
C VAL A 186 -15.47 -8.01 -7.33
N SER A 187 -15.47 -8.02 -8.65
CA SER A 187 -15.26 -9.21 -9.47
C SER A 187 -13.76 -9.48 -9.68
N ARG A 188 -13.41 -10.72 -10.02
CA ARG A 188 -12.03 -11.08 -10.40
C ARG A 188 -11.50 -10.23 -11.56
N LYS A 189 -12.32 -9.96 -12.58
CA LYS A 189 -11.96 -9.09 -13.71
C LYS A 189 -11.56 -7.68 -13.26
N GLN A 190 -12.27 -7.11 -12.29
CA GLN A 190 -11.91 -5.80 -11.74
C GLN A 190 -10.58 -5.83 -10.97
N LEU A 191 -10.25 -6.95 -10.29
CA LEU A 191 -8.95 -7.11 -9.65
C LEU A 191 -7.81 -7.24 -10.66
N GLU A 192 -8.02 -8.01 -11.73
CA GLU A 192 -7.06 -8.13 -12.84
C GLU A 192 -6.80 -6.77 -13.49
N TYR A 193 -7.87 -6.01 -13.75
CA TYR A 193 -7.82 -4.64 -14.25
C TYR A 193 -7.06 -3.72 -13.29
N MET A 194 -7.40 -3.74 -12.01
CA MET A 194 -6.73 -2.93 -10.99
C MET A 194 -5.24 -3.26 -10.90
N TYR A 195 -4.87 -4.54 -10.82
CA TYR A 195 -3.47 -4.96 -10.77
C TYR A 195 -2.69 -4.46 -11.98
N TYR A 196 -3.24 -4.64 -13.17
CA TYR A 196 -2.61 -4.20 -14.41
C TYR A 196 -2.34 -2.69 -14.40
N TYR A 197 -3.37 -1.88 -14.10
CA TYR A 197 -3.21 -0.42 -14.10
C TYR A 197 -2.39 0.10 -12.93
N LEU A 198 -2.48 -0.52 -11.76
CA LEU A 198 -1.62 -0.21 -10.62
C LEU A 198 -0.13 -0.36 -11.00
N CYS A 199 0.24 -1.50 -11.56
CA CYS A 199 1.62 -1.73 -12.02
C CYS A 199 2.01 -0.72 -13.11
N LYS A 200 1.14 -0.51 -14.11
CA LYS A 200 1.39 0.41 -15.21
C LYS A 200 1.61 1.85 -14.73
N ILE A 201 0.80 2.33 -13.79
CA ILE A 201 0.96 3.65 -13.15
C ILE A 201 2.30 3.75 -12.42
N MET A 202 2.65 2.75 -11.61
CA MET A 202 3.92 2.76 -10.87
C MET A 202 5.12 2.78 -11.82
N PHE A 203 5.12 1.96 -12.87
CA PHE A 203 6.20 1.95 -13.85
C PHE A 203 6.28 3.22 -14.66
N LYS A 204 5.15 3.75 -15.15
CA LYS A 204 5.14 5.01 -15.91
C LYS A 204 5.56 6.21 -15.06
N GLY A 205 5.16 6.24 -13.79
CA GLY A 205 5.62 7.24 -12.86
C GLY A 205 7.11 7.13 -12.53
N ALA A 206 7.62 5.91 -12.34
CA ALA A 206 9.05 5.68 -12.11
C ALA A 206 9.93 6.01 -13.33
N GLU A 207 9.45 5.74 -14.54
CA GLU A 207 10.13 6.09 -15.80
C GLU A 207 10.12 7.60 -16.07
N ASN A 208 9.05 8.30 -15.65
CA ASN A 208 8.79 9.70 -15.97
C ASN A 208 8.37 10.51 -14.71
N PRO A 209 9.20 10.61 -13.68
CA PRO A 209 8.81 11.18 -12.39
C PRO A 209 8.45 12.66 -12.41
N GLU A 210 8.94 13.39 -13.41
CA GLU A 210 8.69 14.81 -13.61
C GLU A 210 7.34 15.11 -14.29
N LEU A 211 6.72 14.11 -14.91
CA LEU A 211 5.40 14.28 -15.48
C LEU A 211 4.35 14.47 -14.38
N THR A 212 3.30 15.20 -14.73
CA THR A 212 2.15 15.37 -13.84
C THR A 212 1.35 14.08 -13.70
N ILE A 213 0.58 13.97 -12.61
CA ILE A 213 -0.34 12.85 -12.40
C ILE A 213 -1.28 12.69 -13.60
N GLY A 214 -1.78 13.81 -14.15
CA GLY A 214 -2.66 13.78 -15.31
C GLY A 214 -1.99 13.24 -16.58
N GLU A 215 -0.72 13.58 -16.79
CA GLU A 215 0.07 13.03 -17.91
C GLU A 215 0.34 11.53 -17.71
N ILE A 216 0.71 11.09 -16.49
CA ILE A 216 0.85 9.66 -16.20
C ILE A 216 -0.46 8.90 -16.45
N ILE A 217 -1.61 9.45 -16.02
CA ILE A 217 -2.92 8.84 -16.27
C ILE A 217 -3.21 8.68 -17.77
N LYS A 218 -2.75 9.62 -18.61
CA LYS A 218 -2.93 9.53 -20.09
C LYS A 218 -2.02 8.46 -20.74
N LEU A 219 -0.90 8.11 -20.10
CA LEU A 219 0.04 7.09 -20.59
C LEU A 219 -0.39 5.66 -20.25
N VAL A 220 -1.43 5.51 -19.44
CA VAL A 220 -1.95 4.22 -18.94
C VAL A 220 -3.43 4.00 -19.32
#